data_f96ed83055f6866e7afe38e0fbdc28d2
#
_entry.id   f96ed83055f6866e7afe38e0fbdc28d2
#
_cell.length_a   1.000
_cell.length_b   1.000
_cell.length_c   1.000
_cell.angle_alpha   90.00
_cell.angle_beta   90.00
_cell.angle_gamma   90.00
#
_symmetry.space_group_name_H-M   'P 1'
#
loop_
_entity.id
_entity.type
_entity.pdbx_description
1 polymer ?
#
loop_
_entity_poly.entity_id
_entity_poly.type
_entity_poly.pdbx_seq_one_letter_code
_entity_poly.pdbx_strand_id
1 'polypeptide(L)'
;MTRHPGGEAATLRLLSLSGIAPPCRVIDLGAGEGDAVRALRARGFGAVGIDLSPGADVERGDILAPPFPPGSFDAALSQCAFFLTGDASAAFRAAYSLLRPGGVFMYSDIVPGGEAALRAHAENAGFSLVSIEDVTPQWREYYIRALWQGAAEPPPKGADIRRSRYLSAIFRRP
;
A
#
# COMPACT_ATOMS: atom_id res chain seq x y z
N MET A 1 -2.09 14.23 -12.41
CA MET A 1 -1.10 14.06 -11.32
C MET A 1 -1.29 12.67 -10.73
N THR A 2 -0.24 11.90 -10.46
CA THR A 2 -0.34 10.58 -9.82
C THR A 2 -0.92 10.74 -8.41
N ARG A 3 -1.72 9.78 -7.93
CA ARG A 3 -2.42 9.87 -6.63
C ARG A 3 -1.54 9.49 -5.43
N HIS A 4 -0.34 8.98 -5.67
CA HIS A 4 0.65 8.66 -4.64
C HIS A 4 2.05 9.11 -5.06
N PRO A 5 2.98 9.32 -4.11
CA PRO A 5 4.35 9.71 -4.39
C PRO A 5 5.04 8.71 -5.33
N GLY A 6 5.71 9.22 -6.36
CA GLY A 6 6.44 8.42 -7.33
C GLY A 6 5.60 7.71 -8.40
N GLY A 7 4.25 7.69 -8.27
CA GLY A 7 3.36 7.11 -9.27
C GLY A 7 3.73 5.69 -9.69
N GLU A 8 3.54 5.35 -10.98
CA GLU A 8 3.85 4.01 -11.50
C GLU A 8 5.29 3.56 -11.21
N ALA A 9 6.27 4.47 -11.23
CA ALA A 9 7.66 4.13 -10.93
C ALA A 9 7.85 3.59 -9.51
N ALA A 10 7.12 4.14 -8.51
CA ALA A 10 7.14 3.63 -7.14
C ALA A 10 6.49 2.24 -7.04
N THR A 11 5.38 2.00 -7.74
CA THR A 11 4.74 0.68 -7.84
C THR A 11 5.70 -0.35 -8.44
N LEU A 12 6.39 -0.01 -9.53
CA LEU A 12 7.35 -0.90 -10.19
C LEU A 12 8.58 -1.17 -9.34
N ARG A 13 9.03 -0.17 -8.56
CA ARG A 13 10.11 -0.38 -7.59
C ARG A 13 9.71 -1.40 -6.52
N LEU A 14 8.52 -1.26 -5.91
CA LEU A 14 8.00 -2.24 -4.96
C LEU A 14 7.90 -3.64 -5.59
N LEU A 15 7.37 -3.72 -6.81
CA LEU A 15 7.29 -4.98 -7.56
C LEU A 15 8.68 -5.62 -7.75
N SER A 16 9.67 -4.83 -8.15
CA SER A 16 11.05 -5.31 -8.32
C SER A 16 11.66 -5.82 -7.01
N LEU A 17 11.44 -5.10 -5.90
CA LEU A 17 11.95 -5.50 -4.58
C LEU A 17 11.24 -6.72 -4.01
N SER A 18 10.01 -6.97 -4.40
CA SER A 18 9.19 -8.09 -3.92
C SER A 18 9.68 -9.45 -4.40
N GLY A 19 10.36 -9.48 -5.54
CA GLY A 19 10.83 -10.71 -6.17
C GLY A 19 9.74 -11.61 -6.75
N ILE A 20 8.48 -11.14 -6.83
CA ILE A 20 7.40 -11.90 -7.46
C ILE A 20 7.46 -11.78 -9.00
N ALA A 21 6.99 -12.81 -9.67
CA ALA A 21 6.91 -12.87 -11.13
C ALA A 21 5.56 -13.44 -11.59
N PRO A 22 5.10 -13.09 -12.79
CA PRO A 22 3.91 -13.71 -13.37
C PRO A 22 4.11 -15.23 -13.61
N PRO A 23 3.00 -15.99 -13.56
CA PRO A 23 1.67 -15.59 -13.17
C PRO A 23 1.52 -15.60 -11.64
N CYS A 24 1.20 -14.44 -11.05
CA CYS A 24 0.84 -14.33 -9.62
C CYS A 24 -0.51 -13.59 -9.52
N ARG A 25 -1.33 -14.00 -8.54
CA ARG A 25 -2.54 -13.23 -8.15
C ARG A 25 -2.14 -12.17 -7.14
N VAL A 26 -2.41 -10.91 -7.51
CA VAL A 26 -2.07 -9.74 -6.69
C VAL A 26 -3.34 -8.99 -6.34
N ILE A 27 -3.53 -8.64 -5.06
CA ILE A 27 -4.59 -7.71 -4.64
C ILE A 27 -3.98 -6.35 -4.32
N ASP A 28 -4.61 -5.29 -4.82
CA ASP A 28 -4.31 -3.89 -4.48
C ASP A 28 -5.37 -3.39 -3.49
N LEU A 29 -4.94 -3.09 -2.27
CA LEU A 29 -5.78 -2.67 -1.15
C LEU A 29 -5.79 -1.15 -1.06
N GLY A 30 -6.92 -0.54 -1.43
CA GLY A 30 -7.05 0.89 -1.61
C GLY A 30 -6.59 1.34 -2.99
N ALA A 31 -7.05 0.64 -4.02
CA ALA A 31 -6.58 0.77 -5.40
C ALA A 31 -7.03 2.08 -6.10
N GLY A 32 -7.98 2.84 -5.51
CA GLY A 32 -8.46 4.10 -6.06
C GLY A 32 -8.95 3.97 -7.50
N GLU A 33 -8.30 4.64 -8.45
CA GLU A 33 -8.62 4.58 -9.88
C GLU A 33 -8.06 3.36 -10.61
N GLY A 34 -7.31 2.49 -9.93
CA GLY A 34 -6.77 1.25 -10.50
C GLY A 34 -5.51 1.39 -11.33
N ASP A 35 -4.75 2.48 -11.17
CA ASP A 35 -3.51 2.69 -11.94
C ASP A 35 -2.51 1.55 -11.70
N ALA A 36 -2.30 1.15 -10.44
CA ALA A 36 -1.41 0.04 -10.10
C ALA A 36 -1.96 -1.31 -10.60
N VAL A 37 -3.28 -1.52 -10.53
CA VAL A 37 -3.94 -2.72 -11.08
C VAL A 37 -3.67 -2.85 -12.57
N ARG A 38 -3.86 -1.76 -13.35
CA ARG A 38 -3.58 -1.75 -14.79
C ARG A 38 -2.09 -2.00 -15.09
N ALA A 39 -1.20 -1.37 -14.33
CA ALA A 39 0.24 -1.54 -14.49
C ALA A 39 0.70 -2.98 -14.22
N LEU A 40 0.11 -3.65 -13.23
CA LEU A 40 0.37 -5.06 -12.91
C LEU A 40 -0.20 -6.00 -14.00
N ARG A 41 -1.45 -5.77 -14.44
CA ARG A 41 -2.08 -6.56 -15.52
C ARG A 41 -1.30 -6.48 -16.83
N ALA A 42 -0.81 -5.29 -17.20
CA ALA A 42 0.03 -5.10 -18.37
C ALA A 42 1.35 -5.89 -18.32
N ARG A 43 1.75 -6.34 -17.14
CA ARG A 43 2.95 -7.17 -16.89
C ARG A 43 2.65 -8.65 -16.68
N GLY A 44 1.40 -9.08 -16.93
CA GLY A 44 0.99 -10.48 -16.87
C GLY A 44 0.59 -10.98 -15.47
N PHE A 45 0.41 -10.09 -14.49
CA PHE A 45 -0.12 -10.47 -13.18
C PHE A 45 -1.65 -10.56 -13.21
N GLY A 46 -2.21 -11.49 -12.44
CA GLY A 46 -3.65 -11.56 -12.18
C GLY A 46 -4.05 -10.53 -11.09
N ALA A 47 -4.04 -9.22 -11.43
CA ALA A 47 -4.28 -8.17 -10.45
C ALA A 47 -5.76 -7.84 -10.29
N VAL A 48 -6.20 -7.70 -9.03
CA VAL A 48 -7.52 -7.23 -8.60
C VAL A 48 -7.30 -6.06 -7.62
N GLY A 49 -8.15 -5.05 -7.69
CA GLY A 49 -8.11 -3.92 -6.75
C GLY A 49 -9.43 -3.78 -6.01
N ILE A 50 -9.37 -3.34 -4.75
CA ILE A 50 -10.53 -2.91 -3.97
C ILE A 50 -10.35 -1.50 -3.43
N ASP A 51 -11.44 -0.74 -3.37
CA ASP A 51 -11.50 0.59 -2.78
C ASP A 51 -12.92 0.91 -2.28
N LEU A 52 -13.07 1.80 -1.30
CA LEU A 52 -14.38 2.29 -0.84
C LEU A 52 -15.06 3.17 -1.91
N SER A 53 -14.25 3.85 -2.74
CA SER A 53 -14.70 4.71 -3.85
C SER A 53 -13.96 4.32 -5.13
N PRO A 54 -14.27 3.15 -5.71
CA PRO A 54 -13.49 2.54 -6.78
C PRO A 54 -13.63 3.28 -8.12
N GLY A 55 -12.54 3.31 -8.90
CA GLY A 55 -12.56 3.56 -10.34
C GLY A 55 -13.08 2.37 -11.14
N ALA A 56 -13.06 2.49 -12.47
CA ALA A 56 -13.69 1.53 -13.38
C ALA A 56 -13.12 0.11 -13.34
N ASP A 57 -11.83 -0.02 -13.03
CA ASP A 57 -11.10 -1.31 -13.01
C ASP A 57 -10.96 -1.91 -11.61
N VAL A 58 -11.65 -1.34 -10.61
CA VAL A 58 -11.52 -1.66 -9.19
C VAL A 58 -12.87 -2.07 -8.64
N GLU A 59 -12.91 -3.06 -7.77
CA GLU A 59 -14.11 -3.53 -7.09
C GLU A 59 -14.37 -2.69 -5.83
N ARG A 60 -15.63 -2.50 -5.47
CA ARG A 60 -15.98 -1.89 -4.20
C ARG A 60 -15.67 -2.85 -3.06
N GLY A 61 -14.85 -2.42 -2.10
CA GLY A 61 -14.50 -3.23 -0.94
C GLY A 61 -13.81 -2.42 0.15
N ASP A 62 -13.95 -2.90 1.38
CA ASP A 62 -13.28 -2.33 2.55
C ASP A 62 -11.97 -3.09 2.82
N ILE A 63 -10.86 -2.37 2.98
CA ILE A 63 -9.55 -2.95 3.37
C ILE A 63 -9.67 -3.71 4.70
N LEU A 64 -10.48 -3.21 5.63
CA LEU A 64 -10.63 -3.83 6.96
C LEU A 64 -11.49 -5.11 6.94
N ALA A 65 -12.31 -5.29 5.90
CA ALA A 65 -13.17 -6.45 5.69
C ALA A 65 -13.22 -6.84 4.20
N PRO A 66 -12.09 -7.25 3.62
CA PRO A 66 -12.00 -7.51 2.17
C PRO A 66 -12.88 -8.70 1.79
N PRO A 67 -13.60 -8.62 0.64
CA PRO A 67 -14.60 -9.64 0.25
C PRO A 67 -13.97 -10.86 -0.43
N PHE A 68 -12.83 -11.33 0.07
CA PHE A 68 -12.12 -12.49 -0.48
C PHE A 68 -11.79 -13.51 0.59
N PRO A 69 -11.79 -14.81 0.27
CA PRO A 69 -11.39 -15.85 1.21
C PRO A 69 -9.92 -15.70 1.65
N PRO A 70 -9.58 -16.13 2.88
CA PRO A 70 -8.19 -16.19 3.32
C PRO A 70 -7.31 -17.00 2.37
N GLY A 71 -6.06 -16.57 2.19
CA GLY A 71 -5.08 -17.27 1.36
C GLY A 71 -5.35 -17.20 -0.15
N SER A 72 -6.18 -16.26 -0.63
CA SER A 72 -6.58 -16.16 -2.03
C SER A 72 -5.52 -15.56 -2.95
N PHE A 73 -4.49 -14.90 -2.39
CA PHE A 73 -3.52 -14.15 -3.17
C PHE A 73 -2.08 -14.57 -2.89
N ASP A 74 -1.25 -14.46 -3.93
CA ASP A 74 0.20 -14.66 -3.87
C ASP A 74 0.91 -13.42 -3.32
N ALA A 75 0.36 -12.25 -3.64
CA ALA A 75 0.86 -10.98 -3.16
C ALA A 75 -0.27 -9.97 -2.89
N ALA A 76 0.02 -9.02 -2.01
CA ALA A 76 -0.79 -7.83 -1.79
C ALA A 76 0.05 -6.58 -2.04
N LEU A 77 -0.61 -5.53 -2.50
CA LEU A 77 -0.08 -4.18 -2.62
C LEU A 77 -0.97 -3.23 -1.83
N SER A 78 -0.39 -2.23 -1.19
CA SER A 78 -1.13 -1.06 -0.71
C SER A 78 -0.24 0.18 -0.75
N GLN A 79 -0.77 1.24 -1.33
CA GLN A 79 -0.08 2.52 -1.45
C GLN A 79 -1.00 3.68 -1.04
N CYS A 80 -0.62 4.43 -0.01
CA CYS A 80 -1.39 5.58 0.51
C CYS A 80 -2.83 5.26 0.95
N ALA A 81 -3.08 4.09 1.50
CA ALA A 81 -4.44 3.66 1.84
C ALA A 81 -4.63 3.24 3.31
N PHE A 82 -3.65 2.58 3.92
CA PHE A 82 -3.79 2.09 5.30
C PHE A 82 -3.89 3.22 6.32
N PHE A 83 -3.16 4.32 6.12
CA PHE A 83 -3.28 5.52 6.95
C PHE A 83 -4.71 6.06 6.99
N LEU A 84 -5.45 5.96 5.87
CA LEU A 84 -6.82 6.46 5.75
C LEU A 84 -7.85 5.59 6.46
N THR A 85 -7.53 4.34 6.79
CA THR A 85 -8.46 3.43 7.48
C THR A 85 -8.70 3.81 8.94
N GLY A 86 -7.79 4.55 9.56
CA GLY A 86 -7.82 4.84 11.00
C GLY A 86 -7.43 3.67 11.90
N ASP A 87 -7.29 2.45 11.35
CA ASP A 87 -6.83 1.24 12.05
C ASP A 87 -5.81 0.45 11.21
N ALA A 88 -4.57 0.93 11.22
CA ALA A 88 -3.49 0.27 10.51
C ALA A 88 -3.28 -1.20 10.98
N SER A 89 -3.46 -1.48 12.27
CA SER A 89 -3.30 -2.84 12.80
C SER A 89 -4.33 -3.81 12.21
N ALA A 90 -5.59 -3.40 12.09
CA ALA A 90 -6.62 -4.21 11.44
C ALA A 90 -6.33 -4.38 9.93
N ALA A 91 -5.88 -3.32 9.25
CA ALA A 91 -5.50 -3.38 7.84
C ALA A 91 -4.34 -4.36 7.59
N PHE A 92 -3.32 -4.37 8.45
CA PHE A 92 -2.22 -5.35 8.38
C PHE A 92 -2.71 -6.78 8.60
N ARG A 93 -3.60 -7.02 9.56
CA ARG A 93 -4.20 -8.36 9.78
C ARG A 93 -5.04 -8.80 8.58
N ALA A 94 -5.81 -7.90 7.98
CA ALA A 94 -6.58 -8.20 6.78
C ALA A 94 -5.69 -8.58 5.60
N ALA A 95 -4.64 -7.79 5.32
CA ALA A 95 -3.65 -8.10 4.29
C ALA A 95 -2.97 -9.46 4.53
N TYR A 96 -2.59 -9.75 5.78
CA TYR A 96 -2.01 -11.04 6.15
C TYR A 96 -2.97 -12.20 5.87
N SER A 97 -4.23 -12.06 6.25
CA SER A 97 -5.26 -13.08 6.03
C SER A 97 -5.42 -13.43 4.54
N LEU A 98 -5.40 -12.43 3.67
CA LEU A 98 -5.59 -12.60 2.22
C LEU A 98 -4.45 -13.35 1.53
N LEU A 99 -3.25 -13.29 2.07
CA LEU A 99 -2.07 -13.93 1.48
C LEU A 99 -2.01 -15.41 1.80
N ARG A 100 -1.54 -16.24 0.86
CA ARG A 100 -1.13 -17.61 1.15
C ARG A 100 0.18 -17.64 1.97
N PRO A 101 0.53 -18.76 2.64
CA PRO A 101 1.86 -18.95 3.20
C PRO A 101 2.95 -18.71 2.14
N GLY A 102 4.01 -17.99 2.49
CA GLY A 102 5.04 -17.54 1.55
C GLY A 102 4.68 -16.29 0.74
N GLY A 103 3.44 -15.79 0.84
CA GLY A 103 2.97 -14.61 0.12
C GLY A 103 3.69 -13.33 0.52
N VAL A 104 3.69 -12.35 -0.38
CA VAL A 104 4.43 -11.10 -0.23
C VAL A 104 3.48 -9.91 -0.11
N PHE A 105 3.76 -9.01 0.83
CA PHE A 105 3.04 -7.73 0.95
C PHE A 105 3.96 -6.56 0.61
N MET A 106 3.61 -5.84 -0.43
CA MET A 106 4.23 -4.60 -0.90
C MET A 106 3.48 -3.41 -0.31
N TYR A 107 4.17 -2.57 0.44
CA TYR A 107 3.56 -1.50 1.21
C TYR A 107 4.27 -0.18 1.00
N SER A 108 3.53 0.93 0.85
CA SER A 108 4.07 2.28 1.02
C SER A 108 3.00 3.26 1.49
N ASP A 109 3.27 3.94 2.61
CA ASP A 109 2.29 4.84 3.21
C ASP A 109 2.92 5.82 4.22
N ILE A 110 2.09 6.77 4.67
CA ILE A 110 2.38 7.62 5.82
C ILE A 110 2.25 6.78 7.09
N VAL A 111 3.32 6.78 7.89
CA VAL A 111 3.37 6.02 9.14
C VAL A 111 3.61 6.97 10.31
N PRO A 112 2.56 7.30 11.08
CA PRO A 112 2.71 7.94 12.37
C PRO A 112 3.54 7.05 13.30
N GLY A 113 4.55 7.61 13.96
CA GLY A 113 5.47 6.82 14.79
C GLY A 113 6.63 6.16 14.02
N GLY A 114 6.66 6.29 12.69
CA GLY A 114 7.77 5.88 11.83
C GLY A 114 8.02 4.38 11.78
N GLU A 115 9.28 4.00 11.58
CA GLU A 115 9.66 2.59 11.35
C GLU A 115 9.29 1.66 12.51
N ALA A 116 9.45 2.10 13.76
CA ALA A 116 9.12 1.28 14.92
C ALA A 116 7.63 0.92 14.95
N ALA A 117 6.74 1.86 14.63
CA ALA A 117 5.31 1.61 14.55
C ALA A 117 4.97 0.66 13.40
N LEU A 118 5.58 0.85 12.21
CA LEU A 118 5.38 -0.03 11.06
C LEU A 118 5.77 -1.47 11.37
N ARG A 119 6.95 -1.67 11.99
CA ARG A 119 7.41 -2.99 12.42
C ARG A 119 6.43 -3.64 13.40
N ALA A 120 5.97 -2.89 14.39
CA ALA A 120 5.01 -3.41 15.36
C ALA A 120 3.68 -3.83 14.71
N HIS A 121 3.13 -3.05 13.78
CA HIS A 121 1.92 -3.43 13.04
C HIS A 121 2.12 -4.72 12.24
N ALA A 122 3.24 -4.84 11.53
CA ALA A 122 3.54 -6.00 10.69
C ALA A 122 3.78 -7.26 11.54
N GLU A 123 4.61 -7.18 12.58
CA GLU A 123 4.93 -8.29 13.49
C GLU A 123 3.69 -8.79 14.23
N ASN A 124 2.85 -7.88 14.74
CA ASN A 124 1.60 -8.23 15.41
C ASN A 124 0.58 -8.90 14.47
N ALA A 125 0.67 -8.65 13.17
CA ALA A 125 -0.13 -9.35 12.16
C ALA A 125 0.47 -10.70 11.75
N GLY A 126 1.74 -10.97 12.08
CA GLY A 126 2.46 -12.21 11.75
C GLY A 126 3.42 -12.10 10.56
N PHE A 127 3.63 -10.91 10.02
CA PHE A 127 4.57 -10.69 8.93
C PHE A 127 6.03 -10.70 9.39
N SER A 128 6.90 -11.19 8.50
CA SER A 128 8.35 -10.96 8.58
C SER A 128 8.74 -9.82 7.64
N LEU A 129 9.54 -8.86 8.12
CA LEU A 129 10.07 -7.78 7.32
C LEU A 129 11.19 -8.29 6.41
N VAL A 130 11.13 -7.96 5.11
CA VAL A 130 12.15 -8.28 4.11
C VAL A 130 13.03 -7.05 3.83
N SER A 131 12.38 -5.90 3.56
CA SER A 131 13.08 -4.63 3.33
C SER A 131 12.22 -3.46 3.75
N ILE A 132 12.88 -2.36 4.11
CA ILE A 132 12.23 -1.08 4.43
C ILE A 132 13.10 0.07 3.95
N GLU A 133 12.46 1.11 3.45
CA GLU A 133 13.09 2.33 2.95
C GLU A 133 12.30 3.55 3.42
N ASP A 134 13.00 4.54 3.96
CA ASP A 134 12.40 5.85 4.28
C ASP A 134 12.43 6.73 3.02
N VAL A 135 11.28 6.90 2.39
CA VAL A 135 11.07 7.74 1.21
C VAL A 135 10.36 9.06 1.56
N THR A 136 10.45 9.47 2.81
CA THR A 136 9.87 10.73 3.33
C THR A 136 10.29 11.96 2.52
N PRO A 137 11.55 12.13 2.07
CA PRO A 137 11.94 13.28 1.24
C PRO A 137 11.12 13.37 -0.05
N GLN A 138 10.95 12.26 -0.77
CA GLN A 138 10.20 12.19 -2.01
C GLN A 138 8.70 12.46 -1.78
N TRP A 139 8.14 11.94 -0.69
CA TRP A 139 6.76 12.22 -0.29
C TRP A 139 6.54 13.69 0.03
N ARG A 140 7.45 14.33 0.76
CA ARG A 140 7.36 15.76 1.09
C ARG A 140 7.39 16.63 -0.17
N GLU A 141 8.30 16.33 -1.09
CA GLU A 141 8.37 17.04 -2.37
C GLU A 141 7.08 16.88 -3.18
N TYR A 142 6.57 15.65 -3.30
CA TYR A 142 5.29 15.36 -3.96
C TYR A 142 4.14 16.16 -3.32
N TYR A 143 4.04 16.13 -1.99
CA TYR A 143 2.96 16.78 -1.25
C TYR A 143 3.01 18.29 -1.36
N ILE A 144 4.19 18.91 -1.25
CA ILE A 144 4.38 20.34 -1.46
C ILE A 144 3.93 20.74 -2.88
N ARG A 145 4.34 19.99 -3.89
CA ARG A 145 3.94 20.21 -5.27
C ARG A 145 2.43 20.08 -5.47
N ALA A 146 1.81 19.10 -4.84
CA ALA A 146 0.37 18.89 -4.87
C ALA A 146 -0.41 20.06 -4.23
N LEU A 147 0.06 20.60 -3.10
CA LEU A 147 -0.49 21.79 -2.47
C LEU A 147 -0.42 23.01 -3.39
N TRP A 148 0.73 23.26 -4.03
CA TRP A 148 0.91 24.37 -4.96
C TRP A 148 0.00 24.29 -6.18
N GLN A 149 -0.36 23.10 -6.61
CA GLN A 149 -1.26 22.84 -7.74
C GLN A 149 -2.74 22.78 -7.34
N GLY A 150 -3.07 22.97 -6.06
CA GLY A 150 -4.42 22.81 -5.56
C GLY A 150 -4.97 21.38 -5.64
N ALA A 151 -4.08 20.40 -5.80
CA ALA A 151 -4.42 18.98 -5.93
C ALA A 151 -4.36 18.21 -4.60
N ALA A 152 -3.96 18.85 -3.51
CA ALA A 152 -4.01 18.36 -2.15
C ALA A 152 -4.51 19.44 -1.21
N GLU A 153 -5.17 19.01 -0.14
CA GLU A 153 -5.55 19.89 0.96
C GLU A 153 -4.40 20.01 1.98
N PRO A 154 -4.28 21.17 2.66
CA PRO A 154 -3.35 21.29 3.77
C PRO A 154 -3.73 20.28 4.87
N PRO A 155 -2.73 19.75 5.62
CA PRO A 155 -3.01 18.82 6.69
C PRO A 155 -3.93 19.43 7.74
N PRO A 156 -4.78 18.63 8.39
CA PRO A 156 -5.62 19.08 9.49
C PRO A 156 -4.79 19.80 10.56
N LYS A 157 -5.36 20.85 11.15
CA LYS A 157 -4.71 21.53 12.30
C LYS A 157 -4.39 20.49 13.38
N GLY A 158 -3.12 20.43 13.78
CA GLY A 158 -2.64 19.49 14.81
C GLY A 158 -2.03 18.19 14.26
N ALA A 159 -2.12 17.93 12.96
CA ALA A 159 -1.39 16.82 12.35
C ALA A 159 0.12 17.10 12.35
N ASP A 160 0.89 16.29 13.05
CA ASP A 160 2.35 16.45 13.10
C ASP A 160 3.02 15.74 11.92
N ILE A 161 2.98 16.39 10.75
CA ILE A 161 3.66 15.90 9.53
C ILE A 161 5.16 15.78 9.76
N ARG A 162 5.74 16.53 10.69
CA ARG A 162 7.19 16.50 10.95
C ARG A 162 7.63 15.18 11.58
N ARG A 163 6.75 14.54 12.35
CA ARG A 163 6.97 13.25 13.00
C ARG A 163 6.52 12.06 12.17
N SER A 164 5.68 12.27 11.16
CA SER A 164 5.29 11.22 10.24
C SER A 164 6.42 10.88 9.28
N ARG A 165 6.55 9.62 8.93
CA ARG A 165 7.43 9.12 7.87
C ARG A 165 6.59 8.54 6.76
N TYR A 166 7.08 8.65 5.54
CA TYR A 166 6.56 7.89 4.42
C TYR A 166 7.50 6.72 4.16
N LEU A 167 7.03 5.51 4.45
CA LEU A 167 7.85 4.30 4.41
C LEU A 167 7.40 3.39 3.28
N SER A 168 8.37 2.83 2.57
CA SER A 168 8.18 1.79 1.58
C SER A 168 8.78 0.49 2.13
N ALA A 169 8.02 -0.61 2.11
CA ALA A 169 8.46 -1.84 2.73
C ALA A 169 7.94 -3.08 1.99
N ILE A 170 8.70 -4.16 2.09
CA ILE A 170 8.31 -5.50 1.66
C ILE A 170 8.24 -6.40 2.89
N PHE A 171 7.12 -7.07 3.02
CA PHE A 171 6.88 -8.06 4.06
C PHE A 171 6.60 -9.42 3.44
N ARG A 172 6.81 -10.48 4.21
CA ARG A 172 6.48 -11.86 3.84
C ARG A 172 5.60 -12.50 4.89
N ARG A 173 4.56 -13.19 4.45
CA ARG A 173 3.83 -14.13 5.30
C ARG A 173 4.65 -15.42 5.38
N PRO A 174 5.16 -15.85 6.57
CA PRO A 174 5.86 -17.12 6.76
C PRO A 174 5.03 -18.33 6.35
#